data_bb5710e4a2ccb230c01cdfa3b5948cc4
#
_entry.id   bb5710e4a2ccb230c01cdfa3b5948cc4
#
_cell.length_a   1.000
_cell.length_b   1.000
_cell.length_c   1.000
_cell.angle_alpha   90.00
_cell.angle_beta   90.00
_cell.angle_gamma   90.00
#
_symmetry.space_group_name_H-M   'P 1'
#
loop_
_entity.id
_entity.type
_entity.pdbx_description
1 polymer ?
#
loop_
_entity_poly.entity_id
_entity_poly.type
_entity_poly.pdbx_seq_one_letter_code
_entity_poly.pdbx_strand_id
1 'polypeptide(L)'
;MNNKKSKDPIQKYPIPPFPKQPQDVPGITSKMNPLPDHGEQSYVGRGLLKDAVCIITGGDSGIGKAVAIAMAREGAKIVISYKDKVEDEDAKDTLDWIEKAGSEGILIRGDIRNEKQCLKIVEKTISKYGRIDILVNNAAYQMTYNSIEEIDTIEWDKTFDTNIRAMF
;
A
#
# COMPACT_ATOMS: atom_id res chain seq x y z
N MET A 1 26.68 6.87 34.44
CA MET A 1 25.45 6.04 34.22
C MET A 1 24.46 6.86 33.46
N ASN A 2 24.40 6.68 32.14
CA ASN A 2 23.44 7.44 31.25
C ASN A 2 22.06 6.81 31.37
N ASN A 3 21.19 7.46 32.13
CA ASN A 3 19.76 7.13 32.22
C ASN A 3 19.11 7.46 30.87
N LYS A 4 19.12 6.53 29.93
CA LYS A 4 18.23 6.60 28.76
C LYS A 4 16.81 6.44 29.30
N LYS A 5 16.12 7.55 29.59
CA LYS A 5 14.67 7.55 29.74
C LYS A 5 14.09 6.84 28.52
N SER A 6 13.43 5.69 28.72
CA SER A 6 12.66 5.05 27.66
C SER A 6 11.65 6.09 27.16
N LYS A 7 11.74 6.47 25.89
CA LYS A 7 10.74 7.38 25.32
C LYS A 7 9.41 6.66 25.39
N ASP A 8 8.41 7.35 25.96
CA ASP A 8 7.03 6.89 25.96
C ASP A 8 6.64 6.45 24.53
N PRO A 9 6.19 5.21 24.33
CA PRO A 9 5.81 4.72 23.01
C PRO A 9 4.78 5.60 22.30
N ILE A 10 3.89 6.28 23.07
CA ILE A 10 2.88 7.19 22.54
C ILE A 10 3.52 8.46 21.93
N GLN A 11 4.70 8.86 22.39
CA GLN A 11 5.42 10.04 21.90
C GLN A 11 6.43 9.72 20.79
N LYS A 12 6.47 8.47 20.33
CA LYS A 12 7.42 8.04 19.29
C LYS A 12 7.10 8.66 17.92
N TYR A 13 5.84 8.87 17.63
CA TYR A 13 5.36 9.37 16.35
C TYR A 13 4.75 10.77 16.48
N PRO A 14 4.62 11.52 15.37
CA PRO A 14 3.92 12.80 15.39
C PRO A 14 2.50 12.65 15.93
N ILE A 15 2.09 13.60 16.78
CA ILE A 15 0.75 13.62 17.39
C ILE A 15 -0.02 14.86 16.92
N PRO A 16 -1.38 14.78 16.85
CA PRO A 16 -2.23 15.94 16.52
C PRO A 16 -1.99 17.14 17.46
N PRO A 17 -2.35 18.37 17.00
CA PRO A 17 -3.01 18.66 15.72
C PRO A 17 -2.05 18.68 14.53
N PHE A 18 -2.49 18.10 13.40
CA PHE A 18 -1.75 18.18 12.13
C PHE A 18 -2.19 19.40 11.31
N PRO A 19 -1.32 19.98 10.46
CA PRO A 19 -1.71 21.04 9.55
C PRO A 19 -2.78 20.55 8.56
N LYS A 20 -3.70 21.45 8.18
CA LYS A 20 -4.63 21.16 7.09
C LYS A 20 -3.83 21.03 5.78
N GLN A 21 -3.99 19.94 5.09
CA GLN A 21 -3.24 19.62 3.86
C GLN A 21 -4.11 18.84 2.86
N PRO A 22 -5.17 19.50 2.31
CA PRO A 22 -6.03 18.83 1.35
C PRO A 22 -5.24 18.42 0.11
N GLN A 23 -5.51 17.23 -0.39
CA GLN A 23 -4.97 16.71 -1.65
C GLN A 23 -6.11 16.11 -2.47
N ASP A 24 -5.99 16.19 -3.79
CA ASP A 24 -6.87 15.45 -4.68
C ASP A 24 -6.63 13.94 -4.54
N VAL A 25 -7.67 13.16 -4.78
CA VAL A 25 -7.59 11.68 -4.73
C VAL A 25 -7.01 11.15 -6.05
N PRO A 26 -5.98 10.26 -5.98
CA PRO A 26 -5.32 9.72 -4.80
C PRO A 26 -4.34 10.72 -4.17
N GLY A 27 -4.23 10.71 -2.84
CA GLY A 27 -3.23 11.52 -2.14
C GLY A 27 -1.81 11.01 -2.43
N ILE A 28 -0.83 11.93 -2.44
CA ILE A 28 0.58 11.63 -2.73
C ILE A 28 1.39 11.73 -1.43
N THR A 29 2.10 10.65 -1.10
CA THR A 29 2.86 10.51 0.15
C THR A 29 3.91 11.61 0.33
N SER A 30 4.65 11.95 -0.73
CA SER A 30 5.73 12.96 -0.68
C SER A 30 5.25 14.38 -0.36
N LYS A 31 3.96 14.66 -0.51
CA LYS A 31 3.33 15.94 -0.19
C LYS A 31 2.80 16.03 1.24
N MET A 32 2.86 14.96 2.01
CA MET A 32 2.31 14.93 3.37
C MET A 32 3.26 15.61 4.38
N ASN A 33 2.70 16.31 5.36
CA ASN A 33 3.44 16.95 6.45
C ASN A 33 2.75 16.70 7.82
N PRO A 34 3.39 15.98 8.75
CA PRO A 34 4.70 15.31 8.60
C PRO A 34 4.64 14.14 7.61
N LEU A 35 5.79 13.76 7.06
CA LEU A 35 5.88 12.54 6.25
C LEU A 35 5.54 11.33 7.12
N PRO A 36 4.70 10.41 6.65
CA PRO A 36 4.39 9.19 7.38
C PRO A 36 5.62 8.26 7.46
N ASP A 37 5.77 7.56 8.58
CA ASP A 37 6.73 6.46 8.75
C ASP A 37 6.02 5.15 8.39
N HIS A 38 6.48 4.47 7.34
CA HIS A 38 5.96 3.17 6.91
C HIS A 38 6.81 2.01 7.45
N GLY A 39 7.65 2.26 8.43
CA GLY A 39 8.57 1.27 8.98
C GLY A 39 9.87 1.13 8.20
N GLU A 40 10.20 2.09 7.31
CA GLU A 40 11.36 2.05 6.42
C GLU A 40 12.68 1.82 7.14
N GLN A 41 12.78 2.29 8.39
CA GLN A 41 13.99 2.13 9.19
C GLN A 41 13.77 1.36 10.49
N SER A 42 12.53 1.24 10.93
CA SER A 42 12.20 0.73 12.27
C SER A 42 11.83 -0.76 12.30
N TYR A 43 11.28 -1.30 11.20
CA TYR A 43 10.89 -2.70 11.13
C TYR A 43 12.10 -3.59 10.81
N VAL A 44 12.31 -4.63 11.62
CA VAL A 44 13.38 -5.63 11.43
C VAL A 44 12.73 -6.98 11.18
N GLY A 45 12.92 -7.53 9.97
CA GLY A 45 12.40 -8.84 9.59
C GLY A 45 13.09 -9.99 10.30
N ARG A 46 12.42 -11.14 10.35
CA ARG A 46 12.88 -12.39 10.95
C ARG A 46 12.88 -13.56 9.97
N GLY A 47 12.54 -13.30 8.72
CA GLY A 47 12.46 -14.31 7.65
C GLY A 47 11.20 -15.17 7.68
N LEU A 48 10.10 -14.65 8.26
CA LEU A 48 8.84 -15.40 8.43
C LEU A 48 8.13 -15.70 7.11
N LEU A 49 8.42 -14.92 6.04
CA LEU A 49 7.81 -15.06 4.72
C LEU A 49 8.84 -15.43 3.64
N LYS A 50 9.91 -16.08 4.04
CA LYS A 50 10.99 -16.45 3.13
C LYS A 50 10.46 -17.17 1.90
N ASP A 51 10.79 -16.64 0.70
CA ASP A 51 10.40 -17.14 -0.62
C ASP A 51 8.88 -17.11 -0.92
N ALA A 52 8.05 -16.61 -0.03
CA ALA A 52 6.63 -16.40 -0.31
C ALA A 52 6.44 -15.31 -1.38
N VAL A 53 5.40 -15.43 -2.20
CA VAL A 53 5.01 -14.44 -3.21
C VAL A 53 3.73 -13.76 -2.77
N CYS A 54 3.81 -12.43 -2.58
CA CYS A 54 2.71 -11.62 -2.06
C CYS A 54 2.23 -10.61 -3.10
N ILE A 55 0.93 -10.60 -3.37
CA ILE A 55 0.27 -9.53 -4.12
C ILE A 55 -0.33 -8.53 -3.12
N ILE A 56 -0.08 -7.24 -3.32
CA ILE A 56 -0.62 -6.17 -2.49
C ILE A 56 -1.31 -5.16 -3.40
N THR A 57 -2.63 -5.04 -3.30
CA THR A 57 -3.38 -4.01 -4.03
C THR A 57 -3.27 -2.67 -3.30
N GLY A 58 -3.02 -1.57 -4.03
CA GLY A 58 -2.71 -0.27 -3.42
C GLY A 58 -1.43 -0.32 -2.57
N GLY A 59 -0.41 -1.06 -3.04
CA GLY A 59 0.84 -1.24 -2.32
C GLY A 59 1.86 -0.11 -2.52
N ASP A 60 1.52 0.88 -3.30
CA ASP A 60 2.35 2.04 -3.65
C ASP A 60 2.53 3.03 -2.51
N SER A 61 1.54 3.18 -1.64
CA SER A 61 1.51 4.23 -0.62
C SER A 61 0.82 3.77 0.67
N GLY A 62 0.84 4.62 1.70
CA GLY A 62 0.09 4.46 2.94
C GLY A 62 0.29 3.11 3.62
N ILE A 63 -0.83 2.46 4.00
CA ILE A 63 -0.84 1.16 4.67
C ILE A 63 -0.26 0.07 3.75
N GLY A 64 -0.59 0.10 2.45
CA GLY A 64 -0.08 -0.88 1.47
C GLY A 64 1.44 -0.84 1.35
N LYS A 65 2.05 0.34 1.31
CA LYS A 65 3.51 0.52 1.33
C LYS A 65 4.13 -0.05 2.61
N ALA A 66 3.54 0.24 3.77
CA ALA A 66 4.04 -0.29 5.04
C ALA A 66 4.00 -1.83 5.08
N VAL A 67 2.92 -2.43 4.56
CA VAL A 67 2.78 -3.89 4.42
C VAL A 67 3.84 -4.43 3.45
N ALA A 68 4.04 -3.78 2.29
CA ALA A 68 5.03 -4.20 1.29
C ALA A 68 6.45 -4.22 1.87
N ILE A 69 6.84 -3.15 2.57
CA ILE A 69 8.16 -3.06 3.22
C ILE A 69 8.33 -4.13 4.31
N ALA A 70 7.32 -4.31 5.16
CA ALA A 70 7.37 -5.32 6.22
C ALA A 70 7.50 -6.74 5.65
N MET A 71 6.65 -7.10 4.66
CA MET A 71 6.71 -8.43 4.03
C MET A 71 8.00 -8.66 3.25
N ALA A 72 8.54 -7.64 2.57
CA ALA A 72 9.84 -7.74 1.90
C ALA A 72 10.97 -8.04 2.90
N ARG A 73 10.96 -7.39 4.06
CA ARG A 73 11.93 -7.66 5.14
C ARG A 73 11.76 -9.03 5.78
N GLU A 74 10.57 -9.60 5.73
CA GLU A 74 10.33 -10.99 6.10
C GLU A 74 10.75 -11.99 5.02
N GLY A 75 11.28 -11.52 3.88
CA GLY A 75 11.82 -12.35 2.81
C GLY A 75 10.82 -12.69 1.70
N ALA A 76 9.65 -12.05 1.66
CA ALA A 76 8.69 -12.25 0.59
C ALA A 76 9.06 -11.48 -0.68
N LYS A 77 8.73 -12.03 -1.86
CA LYS A 77 8.72 -11.34 -3.15
C LYS A 77 7.40 -10.59 -3.29
N ILE A 78 7.46 -9.33 -3.73
CA ILE A 78 6.32 -8.42 -3.65
C ILE A 78 5.81 -8.03 -5.04
N VAL A 79 4.52 -8.11 -5.23
CA VAL A 79 3.81 -7.57 -6.40
C VAL A 79 2.93 -6.43 -5.94
N ILE A 80 3.25 -5.22 -6.38
CA ILE A 80 2.48 -4.02 -6.09
C ILE A 80 1.53 -3.76 -7.25
N SER A 81 0.22 -3.73 -6.97
CA SER A 81 -0.77 -3.18 -7.88
C SER A 81 -1.17 -1.80 -7.40
N TYR A 82 -1.21 -0.82 -8.31
CA TYR A 82 -1.63 0.55 -8.07
C TYR A 82 -2.41 1.06 -9.29
N LYS A 83 -3.17 2.14 -9.14
CA LYS A 83 -4.19 2.50 -10.11
C LYS A 83 -3.68 3.38 -11.24
N ASP A 84 -3.12 4.55 -10.91
CA ASP A 84 -2.92 5.64 -11.84
C ASP A 84 -1.46 6.06 -12.03
N LYS A 85 -1.20 6.78 -13.14
CA LYS A 85 0.13 7.31 -13.47
C LYS A 85 0.64 8.32 -12.43
N VAL A 86 -0.24 9.02 -11.77
CA VAL A 86 0.14 9.99 -10.73
C VAL A 86 0.79 9.34 -9.52
N GLU A 87 0.56 8.04 -9.32
CA GLU A 87 1.11 7.21 -8.24
C GLU A 87 2.45 6.53 -8.64
N ASP A 88 2.93 6.72 -9.88
CA ASP A 88 4.16 6.06 -10.38
C ASP A 88 5.39 6.38 -9.51
N GLU A 89 5.50 7.59 -8.94
CA GLU A 89 6.61 7.98 -8.08
C GLU A 89 6.54 7.28 -6.73
N ASP A 90 5.37 7.24 -6.09
CA ASP A 90 5.16 6.54 -4.83
C ASP A 90 5.37 5.03 -4.98
N ALA A 91 4.90 4.44 -6.10
CA ALA A 91 5.12 3.03 -6.41
C ALA A 91 6.60 2.69 -6.60
N LYS A 92 7.36 3.55 -7.27
CA LYS A 92 8.82 3.38 -7.43
C LYS A 92 9.56 3.50 -6.10
N ASP A 93 9.23 4.50 -5.28
CA ASP A 93 9.83 4.64 -3.96
C ASP A 93 9.55 3.41 -3.09
N THR A 94 8.34 2.85 -3.16
CA THR A 94 8.03 1.59 -2.45
C THR A 94 8.86 0.41 -2.98
N LEU A 95 9.03 0.30 -4.31
CA LEU A 95 9.88 -0.73 -4.91
C LEU A 95 11.34 -0.59 -4.48
N ASP A 96 11.87 0.62 -4.44
CA ASP A 96 13.24 0.89 -3.96
C ASP A 96 13.44 0.41 -2.51
N TRP A 97 12.44 0.57 -1.65
CA TRP A 97 12.48 0.06 -0.28
C TRP A 97 12.40 -1.46 -0.19
N ILE A 98 11.66 -2.12 -1.08
CA ILE A 98 11.63 -3.58 -1.21
C ILE A 98 13.01 -4.11 -1.61
N GLU A 99 13.66 -3.48 -2.60
CA GLU A 99 15.00 -3.84 -3.05
C GLU A 99 16.06 -3.60 -1.97
N LYS A 100 15.99 -2.47 -1.26
CA LYS A 100 16.84 -2.19 -0.08
C LYS A 100 16.65 -3.19 1.06
N ALA A 101 15.50 -3.82 1.16
CA ALA A 101 15.25 -4.91 2.09
C ALA A 101 15.89 -6.24 1.66
N GLY A 102 16.51 -6.29 0.47
CA GLY A 102 17.12 -7.50 -0.09
C GLY A 102 16.12 -8.43 -0.78
N SER A 103 14.92 -7.94 -1.07
CA SER A 103 13.88 -8.71 -1.77
C SER A 103 13.69 -8.23 -3.21
N GLU A 104 12.81 -8.92 -3.94
CA GLU A 104 12.41 -8.58 -5.30
C GLU A 104 10.97 -8.05 -5.33
N GLY A 105 10.70 -7.10 -6.22
CA GLY A 105 9.34 -6.63 -6.46
C GLY A 105 9.05 -6.36 -7.92
N ILE A 106 7.76 -6.30 -8.27
CA ILE A 106 7.26 -5.79 -9.55
C ILE A 106 6.10 -4.83 -9.35
N LEU A 107 5.98 -3.88 -10.25
CA LEU A 107 4.94 -2.88 -10.30
C LEU A 107 3.94 -3.19 -11.42
N ILE A 108 2.65 -3.19 -11.11
CA ILE A 108 1.59 -3.45 -12.08
C ILE A 108 0.52 -2.36 -11.95
N ARG A 109 0.57 -1.37 -12.85
CA ARG A 109 -0.41 -0.29 -12.90
C ARG A 109 -1.69 -0.73 -13.59
N GLY A 110 -2.83 -0.33 -13.03
CA GLY A 110 -4.16 -0.44 -13.61
C GLY A 110 -5.27 -0.54 -12.56
N ASP A 111 -6.48 -0.19 -12.98
CA ASP A 111 -7.65 -0.14 -12.12
C ASP A 111 -8.22 -1.54 -11.87
N ILE A 112 -8.23 -1.97 -10.62
CA ILE A 112 -8.71 -3.30 -10.19
C ILE A 112 -10.24 -3.47 -10.31
N ARG A 113 -11.00 -2.40 -10.55
CA ARG A 113 -12.42 -2.52 -10.91
C ARG A 113 -12.63 -3.23 -12.26
N ASN A 114 -11.57 -3.30 -13.06
CA ASN A 114 -11.57 -4.01 -14.33
C ASN A 114 -11.06 -5.44 -14.13
N GLU A 115 -11.92 -6.43 -14.35
CA GLU A 115 -11.61 -7.86 -14.24
C GLU A 115 -10.36 -8.26 -15.04
N LYS A 116 -10.20 -7.72 -16.27
CA LYS A 116 -9.00 -7.98 -17.09
C LYS A 116 -7.72 -7.52 -16.43
N GLN A 117 -7.78 -6.44 -15.62
CA GLN A 117 -6.63 -5.96 -14.87
C GLN A 117 -6.32 -6.89 -13.69
N CYS A 118 -7.34 -7.41 -13.01
CA CYS A 118 -7.15 -8.41 -11.96
C CYS A 118 -6.51 -9.68 -12.52
N LEU A 119 -7.02 -10.20 -13.63
CA LEU A 119 -6.41 -11.33 -14.34
C LEU A 119 -4.95 -11.07 -14.73
N LYS A 120 -4.65 -9.89 -15.28
CA LYS A 120 -3.28 -9.49 -15.64
C LYS A 120 -2.33 -9.45 -14.44
N ILE A 121 -2.82 -9.05 -13.24
CA ILE A 121 -2.01 -9.07 -12.02
C ILE A 121 -1.63 -10.51 -11.67
N VAL A 122 -2.60 -11.42 -11.67
CA VAL A 122 -2.38 -12.85 -11.41
C VAL A 122 -1.44 -13.46 -12.45
N GLU A 123 -1.71 -13.28 -13.74
CA GLU A 123 -0.90 -13.80 -14.83
C GLU A 123 0.56 -13.35 -14.77
N LYS A 124 0.80 -12.05 -14.55
CA LYS A 124 2.16 -11.50 -14.42
C LYS A 124 2.87 -12.05 -13.18
N THR A 125 2.15 -12.23 -12.08
CA THR A 125 2.72 -12.80 -10.86
C THR A 125 3.14 -14.25 -11.08
N ILE A 126 2.26 -15.07 -11.65
CA ILE A 126 2.55 -16.48 -11.97
C ILE A 126 3.68 -16.59 -13.01
N SER A 127 3.66 -15.77 -14.05
CA SER A 127 4.71 -15.76 -15.08
C SER A 127 6.09 -15.42 -14.49
N LYS A 128 6.15 -14.48 -13.53
CA LYS A 128 7.42 -14.03 -12.93
C LYS A 128 7.93 -14.94 -11.84
N TYR A 129 7.03 -15.44 -10.97
CA TYR A 129 7.41 -16.13 -9.74
C TYR A 129 6.89 -17.58 -9.61
N GLY A 130 6.01 -18.02 -10.51
CA GLY A 130 5.48 -19.39 -10.55
C GLY A 130 4.41 -19.72 -9.51
N ARG A 131 4.12 -18.80 -8.57
CA ARG A 131 3.18 -19.04 -7.46
C ARG A 131 2.62 -17.74 -6.89
N ILE A 132 1.57 -17.86 -6.11
CA ILE A 132 0.99 -16.81 -5.25
C ILE A 132 0.70 -17.46 -3.91
N ASP A 133 1.21 -16.91 -2.83
CA ASP A 133 1.01 -17.43 -1.47
C ASP A 133 0.12 -16.53 -0.65
N ILE A 134 0.20 -15.21 -0.88
CA ILE A 134 -0.51 -14.21 -0.08
C ILE A 134 -1.14 -13.17 -1.02
N LEU A 135 -2.39 -12.85 -0.75
CA LEU A 135 -3.10 -11.72 -1.34
C LEU A 135 -3.49 -10.74 -0.23
N VAL A 136 -3.04 -9.50 -0.35
CA VAL A 136 -3.42 -8.40 0.54
C VAL A 136 -4.37 -7.48 -0.22
N ASN A 137 -5.65 -7.58 0.08
CA ASN A 137 -6.69 -6.69 -0.41
C ASN A 137 -6.67 -5.40 0.40
N ASN A 138 -5.80 -4.45 0.00
CA ASN A 138 -5.59 -3.18 0.69
C ASN A 138 -6.14 -1.98 -0.11
N ALA A 139 -6.14 -2.04 -1.43
CA ALA A 139 -6.71 -0.97 -2.23
C ALA A 139 -8.15 -0.69 -1.83
N ALA A 140 -8.46 0.58 -1.61
CA ALA A 140 -9.78 1.02 -1.20
C ALA A 140 -10.13 2.36 -1.85
N TYR A 141 -11.41 2.61 -1.96
CA TYR A 141 -11.96 3.89 -2.36
C TYR A 141 -13.01 4.34 -1.34
N GLN A 142 -12.88 5.57 -0.90
CA GLN A 142 -13.81 6.17 0.07
C GLN A 142 -13.93 7.67 -0.18
N MET A 143 -15.17 8.16 -0.21
CA MET A 143 -15.48 9.59 -0.22
C MET A 143 -16.44 9.92 0.91
N THR A 144 -16.45 11.17 1.33
CA THR A 144 -17.35 11.66 2.39
C THR A 144 -18.41 12.56 1.78
N TYR A 145 -19.66 12.39 2.24
CA TYR A 145 -20.82 13.16 1.84
C TYR A 145 -21.54 13.70 3.09
N ASN A 146 -22.26 14.79 2.95
CA ASN A 146 -23.01 15.36 4.08
C ASN A 146 -24.28 14.55 4.37
N SER A 147 -24.87 13.95 3.33
CA SER A 147 -26.04 13.10 3.46
C SER A 147 -26.01 11.94 2.46
N ILE A 148 -26.81 10.91 2.70
CA ILE A 148 -26.91 9.74 1.84
C ILE A 148 -27.53 10.08 0.47
N GLU A 149 -28.37 11.10 0.39
CA GLU A 149 -29.05 11.54 -0.82
C GLU A 149 -28.07 12.18 -1.83
N GLU A 150 -26.89 12.60 -1.38
CA GLU A 150 -25.83 13.15 -2.25
C GLU A 150 -25.03 12.07 -2.97
N ILE A 151 -25.17 10.80 -2.57
CA ILE A 151 -24.46 9.68 -3.16
C ILE A 151 -25.23 9.23 -4.40
N ASP A 152 -24.69 9.52 -5.58
CA ASP A 152 -25.25 9.00 -6.83
C ASP A 152 -24.86 7.52 -7.07
N THR A 153 -25.53 6.88 -8.05
CA THR A 153 -25.30 5.46 -8.36
C THR A 153 -23.90 5.21 -8.90
N ILE A 154 -23.28 6.17 -9.57
CA ILE A 154 -21.91 6.05 -10.11
C ILE A 154 -20.91 5.97 -8.95
N GLU A 155 -21.09 6.80 -7.94
CA GLU A 155 -20.24 6.81 -6.77
C GLU A 155 -20.44 5.56 -5.90
N TRP A 156 -21.70 5.13 -5.77
CA TRP A 156 -22.04 3.86 -5.13
C TRP A 156 -21.34 2.69 -5.82
N ASP A 157 -21.52 2.54 -7.13
CA ASP A 157 -20.92 1.47 -7.92
C ASP A 157 -19.41 1.49 -7.81
N LYS A 158 -18.77 2.67 -7.92
CA LYS A 158 -17.33 2.83 -7.77
C LYS A 158 -16.81 2.36 -6.41
N THR A 159 -17.56 2.66 -5.35
CA THR A 159 -17.22 2.22 -3.98
C THR A 159 -17.28 0.70 -3.88
N PHE A 160 -18.37 0.08 -4.33
CA PHE A 160 -18.55 -1.37 -4.27
C PHE A 160 -17.64 -2.12 -5.24
N ASP A 161 -17.41 -1.60 -6.43
CA ASP A 161 -16.50 -2.20 -7.40
C ASP A 161 -15.07 -2.24 -6.89
N THR A 162 -14.62 -1.17 -6.22
CA THR A 162 -13.27 -1.12 -5.67
C THR A 162 -13.13 -1.97 -4.42
N ASN A 163 -14.05 -1.81 -3.45
CA ASN A 163 -13.85 -2.36 -2.11
C ASN A 163 -14.39 -3.78 -1.94
N ILE A 164 -15.25 -4.25 -2.85
CA ILE A 164 -15.90 -5.57 -2.77
C ILE A 164 -15.65 -6.40 -4.02
N ARG A 165 -16.11 -5.94 -5.20
CA ARG A 165 -16.02 -6.76 -6.42
C ARG A 165 -14.57 -7.06 -6.81
N ALA A 166 -13.67 -6.09 -6.69
CA ALA A 166 -12.26 -6.28 -7.03
C ALA A 166 -11.56 -7.34 -6.18
N MET A 167 -12.06 -7.60 -4.97
CA MET A 167 -11.50 -8.63 -4.09
C MET A 167 -11.90 -10.05 -4.50
N PHE A 168 -13.07 -10.19 -5.16
CA PHE A 168 -13.57 -11.44 -5.67
C PHE A 168 -12.88 -11.87 -6.96
#